data_b70e7bb484f4aeb8c97964077f486548
#
_entry.id   b70e7bb484f4aeb8c97964077f486548
#
_cell.length_a   1.000
_cell.length_b   1.000
_cell.length_c   1.000
_cell.angle_alpha   90.00
_cell.angle_beta   90.00
_cell.angle_gamma   90.00
#
_symmetry.space_group_name_H-M   'P 1'
#
loop_
_entity.id
_entity.type
_entity.pdbx_description
1 polymer ?
#
loop_
_entity_poly.entity_id
_entity_poly.type
_entity_poly.pdbx_seq_one_letter_code
_entity_poly.pdbx_strand_id
1 'polypeptide(L)'
;MEGTDYFFRYLILLQYGQAQMQPLPIGCYRWATMDEKRQIAKELSDIENCINKHHNINGHTGYILEVDIEYPEELHDLHQDMPLAPEHIFISKDNISPMMREYYPFGRNHKAKKLIGTLHNKKKYHVHYILLKFYIQMGLKVTKIHRVLLFKQEPFMNDYISHLAALRAKSSSSFEKGCLKKLANSCYGKMIEDVRKYKDVKVCRTKGEFLRASSSPFFESFKIYSKNLVMCILRKKSVYMRSCHAIGMAILDYSKLHMYDLYYNYILPNTRLSPVNGSISVIMSDTDSFLFAFKGKKTEEFLEDIEDVMDFSNYPSNHRLHSKEVAGHLGYLKDEMEGRAKILGAVALKAKCYSIRTDVGEDVKKCKGIPKVATKKLRYNDYKKALLRARQLKARFHKITSKNHIVSTTMFDRKSLSFYDDKRFYMCKIHSLPYGHFRLKNLKQCVKC
;
A
#
# COMPACT_ATOMS: atom_id res chain seq x y z
N MET A 1 14.81 -17.43 -6.84
CA MET A 1 14.24 -17.70 -8.15
C MET A 1 15.27 -17.26 -9.18
N GLU A 2 15.91 -18.17 -9.82
CA GLU A 2 16.88 -18.03 -10.91
C GLU A 2 16.61 -19.19 -11.86
N GLY A 3 16.64 -18.99 -13.16
CA GLY A 3 16.37 -20.00 -14.19
C GLY A 3 15.36 -19.50 -15.21
N THR A 4 14.46 -20.35 -15.66
CA THR A 4 13.46 -20.08 -16.71
C THR A 4 12.31 -19.13 -16.30
N ASP A 5 12.37 -18.49 -15.12
CA ASP A 5 11.35 -17.59 -14.66
C ASP A 5 11.56 -16.19 -15.25
N TYR A 6 10.50 -15.59 -15.79
CA TYR A 6 10.49 -14.22 -16.27
C TYR A 6 9.96 -13.30 -15.16
N PHE A 7 10.56 -12.11 -15.02
CA PHE A 7 10.23 -11.16 -13.97
C PHE A 7 9.77 -9.84 -14.56
N PHE A 8 8.73 -9.25 -13.94
CA PHE A 8 8.22 -7.94 -14.33
C PHE A 8 7.99 -7.05 -13.15
N ARG A 9 8.25 -5.77 -13.36
CA ARG A 9 7.95 -4.74 -12.41
C ARG A 9 7.15 -3.61 -13.06
N TYR A 10 5.95 -3.39 -12.54
CA TYR A 10 5.04 -2.34 -12.97
C TYR A 10 4.81 -1.30 -11.90
N LEU A 11 4.61 -0.06 -12.34
CA LEU A 11 4.16 1.06 -11.53
C LEU A 11 2.87 1.62 -12.14
N ILE A 12 1.82 1.79 -11.34
CA ILE A 12 0.61 2.47 -11.78
C ILE A 12 0.85 3.97 -11.80
N LEU A 13 0.54 4.59 -12.92
CA LEU A 13 0.72 6.02 -13.08
C LEU A 13 -0.31 6.78 -12.23
N LEU A 14 0.17 7.48 -11.17
CA LEU A 14 -0.66 8.32 -10.30
C LEU A 14 -1.96 7.65 -9.80
N GLN A 15 -1.87 6.44 -9.27
CA GLN A 15 -3.00 5.69 -8.73
C GLN A 15 -3.92 6.53 -7.83
N TYR A 16 -3.34 7.31 -6.89
CA TYR A 16 -4.12 8.23 -6.08
C TYR A 16 -4.77 9.35 -6.90
N GLY A 17 -4.18 9.77 -8.01
CA GLY A 17 -4.78 10.73 -8.94
C GLY A 17 -6.08 10.17 -9.51
N GLN A 18 -6.05 8.98 -10.10
CA GLN A 18 -7.24 8.33 -10.65
C GLN A 18 -8.31 8.09 -9.57
N ALA A 19 -7.93 7.63 -8.37
CA ALA A 19 -8.86 7.45 -7.26
C ALA A 19 -9.51 8.76 -6.81
N GLN A 20 -8.83 9.90 -6.92
CA GLN A 20 -9.36 11.22 -6.59
C GLN A 20 -10.33 11.78 -7.66
N MET A 21 -10.29 11.25 -8.88
CA MET A 21 -11.23 11.64 -9.95
C MET A 21 -12.60 10.96 -9.84
N GLN A 22 -12.71 9.93 -8.98
CA GLN A 22 -13.95 9.20 -8.74
C GLN A 22 -14.94 10.03 -7.92
N PRO A 23 -16.25 9.67 -7.91
CA PRO A 23 -17.22 10.29 -7.02
C PRO A 23 -16.80 10.14 -5.55
N LEU A 24 -16.58 11.27 -4.88
CA LEU A 24 -16.11 11.34 -3.50
C LEU A 24 -17.19 11.97 -2.60
N PRO A 25 -17.22 11.61 -1.30
CA PRO A 25 -18.16 12.17 -0.34
C PRO A 25 -18.06 13.70 -0.25
N ILE A 26 -19.15 14.42 -0.49
CA ILE A 26 -19.19 15.88 -0.38
C ILE A 26 -19.96 16.38 0.87
N GLY A 27 -20.76 15.51 1.52
CA GLY A 27 -21.53 15.90 2.69
C GLY A 27 -22.82 15.13 2.89
N CYS A 28 -23.76 15.71 3.61
CA CYS A 28 -25.06 15.11 3.93
C CYS A 28 -24.94 13.73 4.60
N TYR A 29 -23.99 13.60 5.54
CA TYR A 29 -23.77 12.35 6.26
C TYR A 29 -24.93 12.03 7.18
N ARG A 30 -25.51 10.85 7.03
CA ARG A 30 -26.54 10.30 7.91
C ARG A 30 -26.47 8.78 8.01
N TRP A 31 -26.95 8.25 9.10
CA TRP A 31 -27.14 6.82 9.22
C TRP A 31 -28.35 6.38 8.39
N ALA A 32 -28.23 5.22 7.72
CA ALA A 32 -29.34 4.61 7.00
C ALA A 32 -30.45 4.17 7.96
N THR A 33 -31.70 4.31 7.53
CA THR A 33 -32.87 3.74 8.19
C THR A 33 -32.85 2.22 8.08
N MET A 34 -33.75 1.54 8.81
CA MET A 34 -33.83 0.08 8.73
C MET A 34 -34.28 -0.41 7.35
N ASP A 35 -35.16 0.33 6.68
CA ASP A 35 -35.67 -0.03 5.36
C ASP A 35 -34.59 0.19 4.28
N GLU A 36 -33.88 1.31 4.32
CA GLU A 36 -32.73 1.54 3.43
C GLU A 36 -31.64 0.48 3.63
N LYS A 37 -31.38 0.07 4.87
CA LYS A 37 -30.44 -1.00 5.18
C LYS A 37 -30.88 -2.33 4.59
N ARG A 38 -32.18 -2.66 4.67
CA ARG A 38 -32.77 -3.88 4.05
C ARG A 38 -32.64 -3.84 2.54
N GLN A 39 -32.91 -2.68 1.92
CA GLN A 39 -32.78 -2.49 0.48
C GLN A 39 -31.31 -2.68 0.03
N ILE A 40 -30.35 -2.06 0.71
CA ILE A 40 -28.91 -2.23 0.45
C ILE A 40 -28.50 -3.71 0.62
N ALA A 41 -28.99 -4.38 1.65
CA ALA A 41 -28.70 -5.81 1.85
C ALA A 41 -29.22 -6.66 0.69
N LYS A 42 -30.40 -6.37 0.17
CA LYS A 42 -30.97 -7.04 -1.01
C LYS A 42 -30.15 -6.76 -2.27
N GLU A 43 -29.73 -5.51 -2.49
CA GLU A 43 -28.86 -5.16 -3.61
C GLU A 43 -27.50 -5.89 -3.57
N LEU A 44 -26.92 -6.06 -2.38
CA LEU A 44 -25.65 -6.76 -2.21
C LEU A 44 -25.77 -8.28 -2.30
N SER A 45 -26.98 -8.85 -2.09
CA SER A 45 -27.23 -10.29 -2.25
C SER A 45 -27.47 -10.70 -3.70
N ASP A 46 -27.84 -9.77 -4.57
CA ASP A 46 -28.06 -9.98 -6.00
C ASP A 46 -26.77 -9.70 -6.78
N ILE A 47 -25.94 -10.73 -6.96
CA ILE A 47 -24.62 -10.64 -7.59
C ILE A 47 -24.71 -10.15 -9.04
N GLU A 48 -25.71 -10.60 -9.81
CA GLU A 48 -25.88 -10.18 -11.22
C GLU A 48 -26.20 -8.68 -11.32
N ASN A 49 -27.07 -8.17 -10.47
CA ASN A 49 -27.34 -6.73 -10.38
C ASN A 49 -26.17 -5.93 -9.79
N CYS A 50 -25.37 -6.53 -8.93
CA CYS A 50 -24.13 -5.90 -8.44
C CYS A 50 -23.10 -5.71 -9.57
N ILE A 51 -22.96 -6.67 -10.48
CA ILE A 51 -22.04 -6.63 -11.63
C ILE A 51 -22.48 -5.54 -12.61
N ASN A 52 -23.75 -5.55 -13.01
CA ASN A 52 -24.28 -4.62 -14.01
C ASN A 52 -24.37 -3.17 -13.51
N LYS A 53 -24.40 -2.92 -12.20
CA LYS A 53 -24.46 -1.59 -11.60
C LYS A 53 -23.06 -1.00 -11.24
N HIS A 54 -21.96 -1.65 -11.61
CA HIS A 54 -20.64 -1.02 -11.51
C HIS A 54 -20.55 0.29 -12.28
N HIS A 55 -21.31 0.43 -13.36
CA HIS A 55 -21.37 1.64 -14.16
C HIS A 55 -22.29 2.73 -13.57
N ASN A 56 -23.03 2.48 -12.49
CA ASN A 56 -23.78 3.53 -11.80
C ASN A 56 -22.90 4.29 -10.81
N ILE A 57 -21.67 4.58 -11.22
CA ILE A 57 -20.75 5.54 -10.58
C ILE A 57 -21.36 6.96 -10.58
N ASN A 58 -22.37 7.19 -11.41
CA ASN A 58 -23.10 8.46 -11.50
C ASN A 58 -24.19 8.64 -10.44
N GLY A 59 -24.34 7.71 -9.51
CA GLY A 59 -25.25 7.88 -8.39
C GLY A 59 -24.79 9.00 -7.44
N HIS A 60 -25.68 9.96 -7.16
CA HIS A 60 -25.40 11.06 -6.23
C HIS A 60 -25.29 10.60 -4.76
N THR A 61 -25.57 9.34 -4.46
CA THR A 61 -25.53 8.79 -3.10
C THR A 61 -24.54 7.64 -3.00
N GLY A 62 -23.57 7.79 -2.13
CA GLY A 62 -22.63 6.74 -1.74
C GLY A 62 -22.83 6.30 -0.30
N TYR A 63 -22.18 5.20 0.09
CA TYR A 63 -22.25 4.70 1.46
C TYR A 63 -21.02 3.93 1.90
N ILE A 64 -20.76 3.99 3.21
CA ILE A 64 -19.75 3.19 3.91
C ILE A 64 -20.47 2.23 4.82
N LEU A 65 -20.04 0.97 4.81
CA LEU A 65 -20.68 -0.08 5.60
C LEU A 65 -19.75 -0.59 6.71
N GLU A 66 -20.34 -0.97 7.80
CA GLU A 66 -19.75 -1.83 8.84
C GLU A 66 -20.37 -3.22 8.70
N VAL A 67 -19.59 -4.21 8.26
CA VAL A 67 -20.06 -5.54 7.88
C VAL A 67 -19.27 -6.67 8.53
N ASP A 68 -19.90 -7.83 8.69
CA ASP A 68 -19.21 -9.10 8.89
C ASP A 68 -19.06 -9.79 7.54
N ILE A 69 -17.86 -10.27 7.22
CA ILE A 69 -17.53 -10.92 5.95
C ILE A 69 -17.00 -12.33 6.26
N GLU A 70 -17.60 -13.32 5.65
CA GLU A 70 -17.07 -14.67 5.57
C GLU A 70 -16.08 -14.77 4.41
N TYR A 71 -14.95 -15.42 4.66
CA TYR A 71 -13.91 -15.70 3.66
C TYR A 71 -13.93 -17.22 3.39
N PRO A 72 -14.56 -17.69 2.32
CA PRO A 72 -14.68 -19.11 2.01
C PRO A 72 -13.32 -19.78 1.78
N GLU A 73 -13.15 -21.01 2.28
CA GLU A 73 -11.87 -21.74 2.18
C GLU A 73 -11.51 -22.10 0.73
N GLU A 74 -12.47 -22.27 -0.15
CA GLU A 74 -12.28 -22.53 -1.59
C GLU A 74 -11.58 -21.39 -2.32
N LEU A 75 -11.61 -20.17 -1.78
CA LEU A 75 -10.94 -19.00 -2.35
C LEU A 75 -9.50 -18.84 -1.86
N HIS A 76 -9.07 -19.58 -0.85
CA HIS A 76 -7.79 -19.35 -0.20
C HIS A 76 -6.59 -19.55 -1.12
N ASP A 77 -6.61 -20.55 -1.99
CA ASP A 77 -5.55 -20.81 -2.96
C ASP A 77 -5.52 -19.74 -4.07
N LEU A 78 -6.70 -19.23 -4.47
CA LEU A 78 -6.81 -18.15 -5.44
C LEU A 78 -6.29 -16.81 -4.89
N HIS A 79 -6.62 -16.52 -3.63
CA HIS A 79 -6.35 -15.23 -3.00
C HIS A 79 -5.07 -15.21 -2.16
N GLN A 80 -4.25 -16.28 -2.18
CA GLN A 80 -3.08 -16.37 -1.32
C GLN A 80 -2.02 -15.28 -1.56
N ASP A 81 -1.85 -14.81 -2.81
CA ASP A 81 -0.86 -13.81 -3.16
C ASP A 81 -1.32 -12.37 -2.85
N MET A 82 -2.62 -12.10 -3.10
CA MET A 82 -3.24 -10.79 -2.90
C MET A 82 -4.53 -10.89 -2.08
N PRO A 83 -4.48 -11.24 -0.77
CA PRO A 83 -5.68 -11.37 0.05
C PRO A 83 -6.54 -10.12 0.03
N LEU A 84 -7.86 -10.32 -0.11
CA LEU A 84 -8.85 -9.25 -0.04
C LEU A 84 -9.11 -8.84 1.41
N ALA A 85 -9.74 -7.68 1.61
CA ALA A 85 -10.14 -7.16 2.91
C ALA A 85 -8.98 -7.14 3.95
N PRO A 86 -7.86 -6.43 3.70
CA PRO A 86 -6.75 -6.33 4.64
C PRO A 86 -7.18 -5.64 5.93
N GLU A 87 -6.69 -6.13 7.06
CA GLU A 87 -7.09 -5.68 8.39
C GLU A 87 -5.92 -5.31 9.29
N HIS A 88 -6.19 -4.44 10.28
CA HIS A 88 -5.22 -4.07 11.31
C HIS A 88 -5.26 -5.08 12.46
N ILE A 89 -4.36 -6.05 12.43
CA ILE A 89 -4.28 -7.09 13.45
C ILE A 89 -3.00 -7.00 14.27
N PHE A 90 -3.07 -7.61 15.43
CA PHE A 90 -1.95 -7.78 16.34
C PHE A 90 -1.35 -9.17 16.12
N ILE A 91 -0.07 -9.24 15.76
CA ILE A 91 0.63 -10.51 15.60
C ILE A 91 1.43 -10.80 16.87
N SER A 92 0.99 -11.80 17.63
CA SER A 92 1.72 -12.28 18.79
C SER A 92 2.91 -13.17 18.34
N LYS A 93 3.83 -13.42 19.27
CA LYS A 93 4.94 -14.36 19.04
C LYS A 93 4.42 -15.78 18.72
N ASP A 94 3.28 -16.15 19.26
CA ASP A 94 2.71 -17.49 19.10
C ASP A 94 2.07 -17.69 17.71
N ASN A 95 1.64 -16.62 17.06
CA ASN A 95 1.02 -16.66 15.75
C ASN A 95 2.02 -16.73 14.58
N ILE A 96 3.28 -16.36 14.81
CA ILE A 96 4.32 -16.47 13.78
C ILE A 96 4.83 -17.90 13.65
N SER A 97 5.34 -18.24 12.45
CA SER A 97 5.88 -19.58 12.20
C SER A 97 7.04 -19.93 13.13
N PRO A 98 7.25 -21.22 13.45
CA PRO A 98 8.37 -21.68 14.28
C PRO A 98 9.71 -21.14 13.78
N MET A 99 9.95 -21.18 12.47
CA MET A 99 11.15 -20.66 11.84
C MET A 99 11.34 -19.15 12.09
N MET A 100 10.28 -18.33 12.02
CA MET A 100 10.38 -16.90 12.28
C MET A 100 10.56 -16.56 13.75
N ARG A 101 10.17 -17.46 14.68
CA ARG A 101 10.41 -17.29 16.13
C ARG A 101 11.89 -17.24 16.48
N GLU A 102 12.74 -17.97 15.76
CA GLU A 102 14.20 -17.95 15.94
C GLU A 102 14.79 -16.55 15.65
N TYR A 103 14.18 -15.80 14.73
CA TYR A 103 14.63 -14.47 14.33
C TYR A 103 13.86 -13.34 15.03
N TYR A 104 12.94 -13.69 15.95
CA TYR A 104 12.13 -12.71 16.66
C TYR A 104 13.03 -11.77 17.49
N PRO A 105 12.90 -10.44 17.35
CA PRO A 105 13.73 -9.51 18.09
C PRO A 105 13.38 -9.53 19.57
N PHE A 106 14.28 -10.05 20.40
CA PHE A 106 14.14 -10.04 21.85
C PHE A 106 13.96 -8.61 22.40
N GLY A 107 13.14 -8.46 23.43
CA GLY A 107 12.94 -7.21 24.16
C GLY A 107 11.99 -6.19 23.51
N ARG A 108 11.36 -6.50 22.39
CA ARG A 108 10.31 -5.67 21.79
C ARG A 108 8.93 -6.22 22.12
N ASN A 109 8.22 -5.54 23.00
CA ASN A 109 6.77 -5.71 23.08
C ASN A 109 6.15 -5.16 21.80
N HIS A 110 5.85 -6.01 20.83
CA HIS A 110 5.13 -5.64 19.62
C HIS A 110 3.66 -5.38 19.94
N LYS A 111 3.39 -4.23 20.56
CA LYS A 111 2.02 -3.77 20.87
C LYS A 111 1.36 -3.04 19.71
N ALA A 112 2.00 -2.94 18.54
CA ALA A 112 1.46 -2.20 17.40
C ALA A 112 0.68 -3.14 16.47
N LYS A 113 -0.56 -2.78 16.17
CA LYS A 113 -1.33 -3.39 15.09
C LYS A 113 -0.65 -3.11 13.74
N LYS A 114 -0.67 -4.09 12.85
CA LYS A 114 -0.12 -4.00 11.49
C LYS A 114 -1.22 -4.26 10.49
N LEU A 115 -1.21 -3.52 9.38
CA LEU A 115 -2.08 -3.80 8.25
C LEU A 115 -1.56 -5.03 7.51
N ILE A 116 -2.38 -6.07 7.44
CA ILE A 116 -2.03 -7.38 6.90
C ILE A 116 -3.20 -7.93 6.09
N GLY A 117 -2.92 -8.51 4.93
CA GLY A 117 -3.87 -9.31 4.18
C GLY A 117 -3.98 -10.69 4.81
N THR A 118 -5.13 -11.01 5.37
CA THR A 118 -5.45 -12.30 5.98
C THR A 118 -6.63 -12.96 5.29
N LEU A 119 -6.76 -14.27 5.41
CA LEU A 119 -7.88 -15.06 4.91
C LEU A 119 -8.87 -15.44 6.02
N HIS A 120 -8.78 -14.77 7.17
CA HIS A 120 -9.78 -14.92 8.23
C HIS A 120 -11.10 -14.25 7.87
N ASN A 121 -12.19 -14.74 8.44
CA ASN A 121 -13.47 -14.02 8.47
C ASN A 121 -13.29 -12.65 9.15
N LYS A 122 -13.98 -11.63 8.64
CA LYS A 122 -13.89 -10.27 9.16
C LYS A 122 -15.10 -9.95 10.02
N LYS A 123 -14.86 -9.27 11.13
CA LYS A 123 -15.90 -8.78 12.03
C LYS A 123 -15.89 -7.27 12.09
N LYS A 124 -17.07 -6.64 11.91
CA LYS A 124 -17.24 -5.17 11.92
C LYS A 124 -16.25 -4.46 11.00
N TYR A 125 -16.05 -5.00 9.80
CA TYR A 125 -15.14 -4.46 8.82
C TYR A 125 -15.76 -3.21 8.16
N HIS A 126 -14.99 -2.12 8.13
CA HIS A 126 -15.44 -0.88 7.50
C HIS A 126 -14.95 -0.82 6.06
N VAL A 127 -15.87 -0.61 5.12
CA VAL A 127 -15.55 -0.63 3.69
C VAL A 127 -16.46 0.30 2.91
N HIS A 128 -15.90 0.95 1.89
CA HIS A 128 -16.66 1.70 0.90
C HIS A 128 -17.46 0.73 0.00
N TYR A 129 -18.68 1.08 -0.36
CA TYR A 129 -19.62 0.19 -1.05
C TYR A 129 -19.07 -0.41 -2.36
N ILE A 130 -18.32 0.38 -3.14
CA ILE A 130 -17.76 -0.10 -4.42
C ILE A 130 -16.73 -1.21 -4.19
N LEU A 131 -15.85 -1.04 -3.21
CA LEU A 131 -14.87 -2.08 -2.88
C LEU A 131 -15.54 -3.32 -2.29
N LEU A 132 -16.62 -3.16 -1.51
CA LEU A 132 -17.38 -4.30 -1.00
C LEU A 132 -18.05 -5.08 -2.14
N LYS A 133 -18.63 -4.40 -3.13
CA LYS A 133 -19.20 -5.04 -4.34
C LYS A 133 -18.14 -5.89 -5.04
N PHE A 134 -16.94 -5.36 -5.22
CA PHE A 134 -15.83 -6.13 -5.79
C PHE A 134 -15.48 -7.36 -4.94
N TYR A 135 -15.46 -7.25 -3.61
CA TYR A 135 -15.21 -8.41 -2.74
C TYR A 135 -16.26 -9.49 -2.91
N ILE A 136 -17.53 -9.12 -3.05
CA ILE A 136 -18.63 -10.07 -3.30
C ILE A 136 -18.46 -10.76 -4.67
N GLN A 137 -18.08 -10.00 -5.71
CA GLN A 137 -17.77 -10.56 -7.04
C GLN A 137 -16.63 -11.59 -7.00
N MET A 138 -15.63 -11.34 -6.14
CA MET A 138 -14.51 -12.26 -5.92
C MET A 138 -14.88 -13.43 -4.98
N GLY A 139 -16.16 -13.58 -4.59
CA GLY A 139 -16.69 -14.72 -3.86
C GLY A 139 -16.76 -14.56 -2.34
N LEU A 140 -16.40 -13.39 -1.76
CA LEU A 140 -16.59 -13.15 -0.34
C LEU A 140 -18.08 -12.99 -0.01
N LYS A 141 -18.54 -13.49 1.16
CA LYS A 141 -19.92 -13.45 1.56
C LYS A 141 -20.16 -12.46 2.70
N VAL A 142 -21.09 -11.54 2.53
CA VAL A 142 -21.53 -10.63 3.61
C VAL A 142 -22.52 -11.35 4.48
N THR A 143 -22.16 -11.65 5.73
CA THR A 143 -23.02 -12.39 6.67
C THR A 143 -23.87 -11.46 7.53
N LYS A 144 -23.41 -10.23 7.78
CA LYS A 144 -24.16 -9.26 8.59
C LYS A 144 -23.77 -7.82 8.23
N ILE A 145 -24.77 -6.96 8.12
CA ILE A 145 -24.59 -5.51 8.01
C ILE A 145 -24.96 -4.89 9.36
N HIS A 146 -24.00 -4.26 10.03
CA HIS A 146 -24.20 -3.60 11.32
C HIS A 146 -24.74 -2.19 11.14
N ARG A 147 -23.99 -1.34 10.43
CA ARG A 147 -24.33 0.06 10.20
C ARG A 147 -24.01 0.47 8.78
N VAL A 148 -24.74 1.45 8.27
CA VAL A 148 -24.51 2.05 6.95
C VAL A 148 -24.53 3.56 7.10
N LEU A 149 -23.45 4.23 6.71
CA LEU A 149 -23.32 5.67 6.64
C LEU A 149 -23.55 6.12 5.21
N LEU A 150 -24.65 6.81 4.95
CA LEU A 150 -24.99 7.40 3.65
C LEU A 150 -24.38 8.80 3.53
N PHE A 151 -24.04 9.21 2.31
CA PHE A 151 -23.56 10.55 1.99
C PHE A 151 -23.86 10.93 0.54
N LYS A 152 -23.89 12.22 0.25
CA LYS A 152 -23.83 12.70 -1.15
C LYS A 152 -22.41 12.60 -1.67
N GLN A 153 -22.27 12.27 -2.98
CA GLN A 153 -20.98 12.14 -3.63
C GLN A 153 -20.98 12.81 -5.01
N GLU A 154 -19.83 13.35 -5.38
CA GLU A 154 -19.58 13.99 -6.67
C GLU A 154 -18.10 13.87 -7.05
N PRO A 155 -17.74 13.84 -8.35
CA PRO A 155 -16.34 13.79 -8.78
C PRO A 155 -15.70 15.21 -8.77
N PHE A 156 -15.84 15.94 -7.66
CA PHE A 156 -15.46 17.36 -7.54
C PHE A 156 -13.97 17.63 -7.69
N MET A 157 -13.11 16.62 -7.60
CA MET A 157 -11.65 16.76 -7.81
C MET A 157 -11.23 16.43 -9.25
N ASN A 158 -12.13 15.93 -10.08
CA ASN A 158 -11.80 15.45 -11.42
C ASN A 158 -11.12 16.53 -12.27
N ASP A 159 -11.68 17.71 -12.36
CA ASP A 159 -11.14 18.80 -13.19
C ASP A 159 -9.77 19.27 -12.70
N TYR A 160 -9.59 19.35 -11.39
CA TYR A 160 -8.31 19.75 -10.80
C TYR A 160 -7.21 18.73 -11.09
N ILE A 161 -7.49 17.44 -10.89
CA ILE A 161 -6.51 16.37 -11.12
C ILE A 161 -6.21 16.22 -12.61
N SER A 162 -7.23 16.29 -13.47
CA SER A 162 -7.07 16.28 -14.94
C SER A 162 -6.22 17.44 -15.43
N HIS A 163 -6.43 18.64 -14.90
CA HIS A 163 -5.61 19.81 -15.22
C HIS A 163 -4.14 19.60 -14.82
N LEU A 164 -3.88 19.10 -13.61
CA LEU A 164 -2.50 18.80 -13.18
C LEU A 164 -1.84 17.71 -14.04
N ALA A 165 -2.60 16.70 -14.46
CA ALA A 165 -2.10 15.65 -15.35
C ALA A 165 -1.75 16.22 -16.74
N ALA A 166 -2.60 17.07 -17.30
CA ALA A 166 -2.36 17.74 -18.58
C ALA A 166 -1.13 18.67 -18.53
N LEU A 167 -0.97 19.47 -17.47
CA LEU A 167 0.23 20.30 -17.27
C LEU A 167 1.49 19.43 -17.18
N ARG A 168 1.41 18.31 -16.45
CA ARG A 168 2.54 17.40 -16.31
C ARG A 168 2.93 16.73 -17.63
N ALA A 169 1.97 16.38 -18.48
CA ALA A 169 2.22 15.82 -19.81
C ALA A 169 2.92 16.84 -20.73
N LYS A 170 2.55 18.11 -20.66
CA LYS A 170 3.15 19.21 -21.44
C LYS A 170 4.53 19.65 -20.94
N SER A 171 4.85 19.42 -19.66
CA SER A 171 6.11 19.87 -19.08
C SER A 171 7.32 19.12 -19.67
N SER A 172 8.39 19.84 -19.97
CA SER A 172 9.70 19.28 -20.39
C SER A 172 10.63 19.05 -19.17
N SER A 173 10.44 19.82 -18.10
CA SER A 173 11.29 19.78 -16.91
C SER A 173 10.95 18.62 -15.96
N SER A 174 11.95 17.82 -15.58
CA SER A 174 11.80 16.76 -14.57
C SER A 174 11.43 17.33 -13.18
N PHE A 175 11.90 18.53 -12.87
CA PHE A 175 11.56 19.23 -11.62
C PHE A 175 10.06 19.62 -11.60
N GLU A 176 9.58 20.23 -12.66
CA GLU A 176 8.17 20.62 -12.79
C GLU A 176 7.24 19.40 -12.76
N LYS A 177 7.56 18.33 -13.53
CA LYS A 177 6.86 17.04 -13.45
C LYS A 177 6.79 16.50 -12.02
N GLY A 178 7.90 16.65 -11.27
CA GLY A 178 7.98 16.24 -9.88
C GLY A 178 7.12 17.09 -8.94
N CYS A 179 7.06 18.41 -9.17
CA CYS A 179 6.19 19.32 -8.40
C CYS A 179 4.71 19.03 -8.64
N LEU A 180 4.28 18.90 -9.89
CA LEU A 180 2.91 18.58 -10.26
C LEU A 180 2.45 17.23 -9.69
N LYS A 181 3.32 16.20 -9.72
CA LYS A 181 3.05 14.93 -9.05
C LYS A 181 2.86 15.08 -7.53
N LYS A 182 3.66 15.92 -6.89
CA LYS A 182 3.53 16.17 -5.45
C LYS A 182 2.25 16.94 -5.13
N LEU A 183 1.84 17.89 -5.95
CA LEU A 183 0.58 18.62 -5.79
C LEU A 183 -0.61 17.65 -5.83
N ALA A 184 -0.72 16.82 -6.86
CA ALA A 184 -1.79 15.82 -6.96
C ALA A 184 -1.83 14.87 -5.75
N ASN A 185 -0.69 14.36 -5.30
CA ASN A 185 -0.63 13.45 -4.16
C ASN A 185 -0.88 14.14 -2.80
N SER A 186 -0.60 15.45 -2.68
CA SER A 186 -0.78 16.19 -1.43
C SER A 186 -2.24 16.39 -1.05
N CYS A 187 -3.14 16.40 -2.05
CA CYS A 187 -4.59 16.53 -1.83
C CYS A 187 -5.11 15.40 -0.92
N TYR A 188 -4.79 14.15 -1.24
CA TYR A 188 -5.13 13.01 -0.41
C TYR A 188 -4.60 13.16 1.02
N GLY A 189 -3.32 13.51 1.18
CA GLY A 189 -2.71 13.71 2.49
C GLY A 189 -3.42 14.79 3.32
N LYS A 190 -3.89 15.85 2.67
CA LYS A 190 -4.64 16.94 3.32
C LYS A 190 -6.02 16.49 3.79
N MET A 191 -6.70 15.62 3.05
CA MET A 191 -8.01 15.08 3.41
C MET A 191 -7.98 14.19 4.66
N ILE A 192 -6.86 13.50 4.90
CA ILE A 192 -6.70 12.61 6.07
C ILE A 192 -5.84 13.19 7.20
N GLU A 193 -5.54 14.48 7.14
CA GLU A 193 -4.70 15.15 8.14
C GLU A 193 -5.33 15.07 9.53
N ASP A 194 -4.60 14.52 10.49
CA ASP A 194 -5.04 14.47 11.89
C ASP A 194 -4.66 15.77 12.61
N VAL A 195 -5.53 16.77 12.50
CA VAL A 195 -5.35 18.09 13.12
C VAL A 195 -5.33 18.05 14.66
N ARG A 196 -5.76 16.95 15.29
CA ARG A 196 -5.66 16.74 16.75
C ARG A 196 -4.22 16.58 17.22
N LYS A 197 -3.30 16.23 16.32
CA LYS A 197 -1.86 16.15 16.62
C LYS A 197 -1.17 17.49 16.68
N TYR A 198 -1.80 18.56 16.23
CA TYR A 198 -1.23 19.89 16.31
C TYR A 198 -1.17 20.36 17.77
N LYS A 199 -0.07 21.03 18.09
CA LYS A 199 0.20 21.53 19.42
C LYS A 199 0.24 23.07 19.38
N ASP A 200 -0.18 23.68 20.49
CA ASP A 200 0.09 25.09 20.74
C ASP A 200 1.45 25.22 21.41
N VAL A 201 2.23 26.18 20.94
CA VAL A 201 3.57 26.42 21.46
C VAL A 201 3.61 27.81 22.08
N LYS A 202 4.02 27.88 23.35
CA LYS A 202 4.29 29.14 24.04
C LYS A 202 5.77 29.26 24.35
N VAL A 203 6.36 30.36 23.95
CA VAL A 203 7.73 30.69 24.27
C VAL A 203 7.73 31.54 25.54
N CYS A 204 8.37 31.05 26.61
CA CYS A 204 8.44 31.68 27.92
C CYS A 204 9.86 32.20 28.16
N ARG A 205 10.00 33.46 28.50
CA ARG A 205 11.27 34.13 28.81
C ARG A 205 11.42 34.40 30.30
N THR A 206 10.33 34.41 31.04
CA THR A 206 10.30 34.66 32.47
C THR A 206 9.74 33.46 33.24
N LYS A 207 10.08 33.33 34.51
CA LYS A 207 9.55 32.34 35.44
C LYS A 207 8.02 32.41 35.53
N GLY A 208 7.46 33.61 35.56
CA GLY A 208 6.00 33.82 35.66
C GLY A 208 5.26 33.34 34.43
N GLU A 209 5.81 33.53 33.20
CA GLU A 209 5.23 33.01 31.98
C GLU A 209 5.27 31.47 31.94
N PHE A 210 6.38 30.87 32.38
CA PHE A 210 6.52 29.44 32.48
C PHE A 210 5.51 28.84 33.45
N LEU A 211 5.37 29.41 34.67
CA LEU A 211 4.42 28.92 35.65
C LEU A 211 2.99 29.00 35.14
N ARG A 212 2.59 30.12 34.51
CA ARG A 212 1.24 30.24 33.87
C ARG A 212 1.02 29.23 32.74
N ALA A 213 2.02 28.95 31.94
CA ALA A 213 1.91 27.95 30.86
C ALA A 213 1.86 26.54 31.43
N SER A 214 2.70 26.19 32.40
CA SER A 214 2.77 24.86 33.01
C SER A 214 1.57 24.53 33.91
N SER A 215 0.92 25.53 34.50
CA SER A 215 -0.31 25.34 35.27
C SER A 215 -1.56 25.11 34.41
N SER A 216 -1.45 25.24 33.08
CA SER A 216 -2.56 24.98 32.18
C SER A 216 -2.91 23.48 32.14
N PRO A 217 -4.21 23.08 32.19
CA PRO A 217 -4.63 21.69 32.04
C PRO A 217 -4.30 21.11 30.67
N PHE A 218 -3.94 21.95 29.70
CA PHE A 218 -3.51 21.56 28.36
C PHE A 218 -1.99 21.39 28.24
N PHE A 219 -1.22 21.66 29.31
CA PHE A 219 0.22 21.49 29.30
C PHE A 219 0.60 20.03 29.08
N GLU A 220 1.59 19.79 28.20
CA GLU A 220 2.04 18.45 27.86
C GLU A 220 3.51 18.24 28.19
N SER A 221 4.36 19.19 27.79
CA SER A 221 5.79 19.14 28.02
C SER A 221 6.46 20.48 27.80
N PHE A 222 7.75 20.58 28.14
CA PHE A 222 8.54 21.77 27.84
C PHE A 222 9.93 21.39 27.35
N LYS A 223 10.59 22.34 26.69
CA LYS A 223 12.01 22.24 26.29
C LYS A 223 12.74 23.51 26.67
N ILE A 224 13.84 23.34 27.38
CA ILE A 224 14.74 24.44 27.73
C ILE A 224 15.74 24.63 26.61
N TYR A 225 15.82 25.81 26.04
CA TYR A 225 16.77 26.18 25.00
C TYR A 225 17.95 26.99 25.54
N SER A 226 17.70 27.87 26.50
CA SER A 226 18.74 28.64 27.18
C SER A 226 18.25 29.00 28.59
N LYS A 227 19.11 29.69 29.36
CA LYS A 227 18.79 30.16 30.73
C LYS A 227 17.50 30.98 30.79
N ASN A 228 17.17 31.74 29.75
CA ASN A 228 16.04 32.64 29.70
C ASN A 228 15.07 32.32 28.55
N LEU A 229 15.06 31.07 28.05
CA LEU A 229 14.19 30.66 26.93
C LEU A 229 13.71 29.24 27.11
N VAL A 230 12.42 29.10 27.39
CA VAL A 230 11.74 27.81 27.53
C VAL A 230 10.55 27.76 26.56
N MET A 231 10.43 26.70 25.82
CA MET A 231 9.27 26.42 24.97
C MET A 231 8.33 25.45 25.67
N CYS A 232 7.13 25.91 25.99
CA CYS A 232 6.06 25.06 26.51
C CYS A 232 5.19 24.53 25.38
N ILE A 233 4.93 23.24 25.39
CA ILE A 233 4.09 22.54 24.41
C ILE A 233 2.77 22.22 25.09
N LEU A 234 1.66 22.70 24.52
CA LEU A 234 0.32 22.50 25.02
C LEU A 234 -0.53 21.78 23.97
N ARG A 235 -1.49 20.98 24.43
CA ARG A 235 -2.57 20.48 23.58
C ARG A 235 -3.49 21.65 23.20
N LYS A 236 -4.03 21.60 21.98
CA LYS A 236 -5.02 22.61 21.55
C LYS A 236 -6.28 22.52 22.41
N LYS A 237 -6.81 23.68 22.82
CA LYS A 237 -8.09 23.76 23.55
C LYS A 237 -9.27 23.34 22.70
N SER A 238 -9.27 23.76 21.44
CA SER A 238 -10.28 23.44 20.44
C SER A 238 -9.61 23.00 19.13
N VAL A 239 -10.23 22.07 18.43
CA VAL A 239 -9.75 21.56 17.15
C VAL A 239 -10.87 21.69 16.13
N TYR A 240 -10.62 22.45 15.08
CA TYR A 240 -11.54 22.57 13.96
C TYR A 240 -11.26 21.44 12.95
N MET A 241 -12.21 20.54 12.79
CA MET A 241 -12.13 19.42 11.83
C MET A 241 -12.51 19.94 10.44
N ARG A 242 -11.52 20.42 9.68
CA ARG A 242 -11.70 20.92 8.31
C ARG A 242 -11.46 19.85 7.24
N SER A 243 -10.95 18.69 7.62
CA SER A 243 -10.68 17.57 6.74
C SER A 243 -11.75 16.49 6.87
N CYS A 244 -12.18 15.91 5.76
CA CYS A 244 -13.17 14.86 5.74
C CYS A 244 -12.48 13.49 5.58
N HIS A 245 -12.37 12.74 6.67
CA HIS A 245 -11.74 11.41 6.65
C HIS A 245 -12.49 10.41 5.76
N ALA A 246 -13.79 10.60 5.54
CA ALA A 246 -14.57 9.76 4.62
C ALA A 246 -14.09 9.87 3.18
N ILE A 247 -13.67 11.08 2.74
CA ILE A 247 -13.04 11.28 1.42
C ILE A 247 -11.74 10.48 1.34
N GLY A 248 -10.89 10.59 2.37
CA GLY A 248 -9.62 9.85 2.39
C GLY A 248 -9.82 8.33 2.40
N MET A 249 -10.85 7.82 3.10
CA MET A 249 -11.22 6.41 3.08
C MET A 249 -11.69 5.98 1.69
N ALA A 250 -12.57 6.76 1.05
CA ALA A 250 -13.05 6.49 -0.31
C ALA A 250 -11.88 6.43 -1.32
N ILE A 251 -10.96 7.39 -1.30
CA ILE A 251 -9.77 7.41 -2.17
C ILE A 251 -8.91 6.16 -1.96
N LEU A 252 -8.68 5.73 -0.71
CA LEU A 252 -7.92 4.51 -0.42
C LEU A 252 -8.63 3.26 -0.92
N ASP A 253 -9.95 3.20 -0.79
CA ASP A 253 -10.72 2.04 -1.22
C ASP A 253 -10.83 1.98 -2.75
N TYR A 254 -10.98 3.10 -3.46
CA TYR A 254 -10.84 3.16 -4.92
C TYR A 254 -9.44 2.73 -5.39
N SER A 255 -8.40 3.19 -4.69
CA SER A 255 -7.02 2.80 -5.01
C SER A 255 -6.79 1.29 -4.83
N LYS A 256 -7.33 0.69 -3.77
CA LYS A 256 -7.28 -0.77 -3.57
C LYS A 256 -8.08 -1.51 -4.63
N LEU A 257 -9.29 -1.03 -4.94
CA LEU A 257 -10.14 -1.60 -5.98
C LEU A 257 -9.38 -1.69 -7.31
N HIS A 258 -8.76 -0.59 -7.73
CA HIS A 258 -8.00 -0.56 -8.97
C HIS A 258 -6.85 -1.59 -9.00
N MET A 259 -6.10 -1.71 -7.89
CA MET A 259 -5.04 -2.73 -7.77
C MET A 259 -5.58 -4.16 -7.83
N TYR A 260 -6.68 -4.42 -7.16
CA TYR A 260 -7.31 -5.75 -7.18
C TYR A 260 -7.91 -6.07 -8.53
N ASP A 261 -8.57 -5.11 -9.17
CA ASP A 261 -9.15 -5.25 -10.50
C ASP A 261 -8.09 -5.61 -11.54
N LEU A 262 -7.00 -4.84 -11.59
CA LEU A 262 -5.86 -5.14 -12.46
C LEU A 262 -5.30 -6.55 -12.22
N TYR A 263 -5.17 -6.96 -10.96
CA TYR A 263 -4.60 -8.27 -10.64
C TYR A 263 -5.57 -9.41 -10.97
N TYR A 264 -6.82 -9.34 -10.51
CA TYR A 264 -7.77 -10.44 -10.62
C TYR A 264 -8.46 -10.55 -11.97
N ASN A 265 -8.72 -9.42 -12.64
CA ASN A 265 -9.49 -9.40 -13.88
C ASN A 265 -8.61 -9.29 -15.14
N TYR A 266 -7.38 -8.76 -15.04
CA TYR A 266 -6.49 -8.64 -16.21
C TYR A 266 -5.25 -9.54 -16.11
N ILE A 267 -4.48 -9.48 -15.02
CA ILE A 267 -3.19 -10.16 -14.93
C ILE A 267 -3.38 -11.66 -14.69
N LEU A 268 -4.16 -12.05 -13.71
CA LEU A 268 -4.31 -13.45 -13.31
C LEU A 268 -5.01 -14.32 -14.38
N PRO A 269 -6.10 -13.90 -15.05
CA PRO A 269 -6.73 -14.68 -16.12
C PRO A 269 -5.79 -14.94 -17.30
N ASN A 270 -5.09 -13.90 -17.78
CA ASN A 270 -4.20 -14.00 -18.94
C ASN A 270 -2.99 -14.92 -18.72
N THR A 271 -2.63 -15.19 -17.46
CA THR A 271 -1.59 -16.17 -17.13
C THR A 271 -2.10 -17.60 -17.04
N ARG A 272 -3.40 -17.80 -16.76
CA ARG A 272 -4.03 -19.13 -16.65
C ARG A 272 -4.44 -19.71 -18.01
N LEU A 273 -4.75 -18.85 -18.97
CA LEU A 273 -5.18 -19.23 -20.32
C LEU A 273 -4.02 -19.70 -21.23
N SER A 274 -2.77 -19.63 -20.77
CA SER A 274 -1.63 -20.13 -21.53
C SER A 274 -1.70 -21.66 -21.67
N PRO A 275 -1.58 -22.21 -22.90
CA PRO A 275 -1.61 -23.66 -23.14
C PRO A 275 -0.46 -24.42 -22.48
N VAL A 276 0.56 -23.74 -22.01
CA VAL A 276 1.70 -24.26 -21.26
C VAL A 276 1.54 -23.87 -19.79
N ASN A 277 0.71 -24.54 -19.01
CA ASN A 277 0.56 -24.44 -17.55
C ASN A 277 1.31 -23.23 -16.91
N GLY A 278 1.06 -22.03 -17.42
CA GLY A 278 1.71 -20.82 -16.98
C GLY A 278 1.29 -20.52 -15.54
N SER A 279 2.23 -20.17 -14.69
CA SER A 279 1.95 -19.71 -13.33
C SER A 279 2.54 -18.33 -13.10
N ILE A 280 1.76 -17.49 -12.42
CA ILE A 280 2.22 -16.19 -11.92
C ILE A 280 2.32 -16.23 -10.40
N SER A 281 3.32 -15.57 -9.87
CA SER A 281 3.49 -15.35 -8.44
C SER A 281 3.80 -13.90 -8.17
N VAL A 282 3.10 -13.29 -7.20
CA VAL A 282 3.40 -11.94 -6.73
C VAL A 282 4.58 -12.01 -5.77
N ILE A 283 5.75 -11.56 -6.22
CA ILE A 283 6.93 -11.48 -5.35
C ILE A 283 6.75 -10.34 -4.34
N MET A 284 6.19 -9.22 -4.81
CA MET A 284 5.99 -8.03 -3.99
C MET A 284 4.95 -7.11 -4.63
N SER A 285 4.15 -6.48 -3.77
CA SER A 285 3.37 -5.28 -4.10
C SER A 285 3.72 -4.14 -3.15
N ASP A 286 3.76 -2.91 -3.63
CA ASP A 286 4.03 -1.73 -2.81
C ASP A 286 3.18 -0.55 -3.26
N THR A 287 2.00 -0.41 -2.67
CA THR A 287 1.02 0.67 -2.89
C THR A 287 0.46 0.68 -4.31
N ASP A 288 1.27 1.05 -5.29
CA ASP A 288 0.96 1.30 -6.70
C ASP A 288 1.87 0.50 -7.65
N SER A 289 2.55 -0.52 -7.15
CA SER A 289 3.46 -1.32 -7.97
C SER A 289 3.39 -2.80 -7.67
N PHE A 290 3.61 -3.60 -8.71
CA PHE A 290 3.76 -5.04 -8.64
C PHE A 290 5.14 -5.49 -9.11
N LEU A 291 5.61 -6.58 -8.55
CA LEU A 291 6.72 -7.36 -9.05
C LEU A 291 6.27 -8.81 -9.14
N PHE A 292 6.21 -9.32 -10.36
CA PHE A 292 5.76 -10.68 -10.65
C PHE A 292 6.92 -11.59 -11.07
N ALA A 293 6.74 -12.88 -10.87
CA ALA A 293 7.48 -13.94 -11.52
C ALA A 293 6.53 -14.78 -12.36
N PHE A 294 6.92 -15.11 -13.59
CA PHE A 294 6.16 -15.93 -14.52
C PHE A 294 6.92 -17.20 -14.86
N LYS A 295 6.18 -18.28 -15.12
CA LYS A 295 6.65 -19.50 -15.74
C LYS A 295 5.84 -19.80 -17.01
N GLY A 296 6.49 -20.31 -18.03
CA GLY A 296 5.83 -20.87 -19.21
C GLY A 296 5.46 -19.88 -20.30
N LYS A 297 5.61 -18.56 -20.11
CA LYS A 297 5.31 -17.56 -21.13
C LYS A 297 6.41 -16.51 -21.19
N LYS A 298 6.80 -16.10 -22.42
CA LYS A 298 7.77 -15.00 -22.58
C LYS A 298 7.15 -13.69 -22.13
N THR A 299 8.01 -12.80 -21.70
CA THR A 299 7.68 -11.47 -21.24
C THR A 299 6.86 -10.66 -22.23
N GLU A 300 7.34 -10.63 -23.48
CA GLU A 300 6.74 -9.82 -24.54
C GLU A 300 5.34 -10.32 -24.93
N GLU A 301 5.15 -11.64 -24.96
CA GLU A 301 3.86 -12.28 -25.21
C GLU A 301 2.84 -11.98 -24.09
N PHE A 302 3.30 -11.94 -22.84
CA PHE A 302 2.43 -11.55 -21.73
C PHE A 302 2.04 -10.08 -21.79
N LEU A 303 2.96 -9.19 -22.20
CA LEU A 303 2.70 -7.76 -22.33
C LEU A 303 1.68 -7.46 -23.42
N GLU A 304 1.65 -8.24 -24.49
CA GLU A 304 0.63 -8.15 -25.54
C GLU A 304 -0.76 -8.52 -25.02
N ASP A 305 -0.85 -9.55 -24.17
CA ASP A 305 -2.14 -9.96 -23.60
C ASP A 305 -2.78 -8.93 -22.67
N ILE A 306 -1.98 -8.02 -22.13
CA ILE A 306 -2.44 -6.98 -21.20
C ILE A 306 -2.22 -5.55 -21.76
N GLU A 307 -2.03 -5.43 -23.10
CA GLU A 307 -1.75 -4.13 -23.71
C GLU A 307 -2.81 -3.06 -23.40
N ASP A 308 -4.08 -3.44 -23.31
CA ASP A 308 -5.20 -2.57 -22.98
C ASP A 308 -5.06 -1.81 -21.65
N VAL A 309 -4.24 -2.29 -20.73
CA VAL A 309 -4.01 -1.69 -19.42
C VAL A 309 -2.58 -1.16 -19.24
N MET A 310 -1.78 -1.17 -20.33
CA MET A 310 -0.35 -0.78 -20.33
C MET A 310 -0.12 0.59 -21.00
N ASP A 311 0.79 1.37 -20.43
CA ASP A 311 1.34 2.59 -21.07
C ASP A 311 2.78 2.31 -21.50
N PHE A 312 2.98 2.08 -22.80
CA PHE A 312 4.28 1.81 -23.43
C PHE A 312 4.99 3.07 -23.97
N SER A 313 4.53 4.26 -23.61
CA SER A 313 5.08 5.53 -24.15
C SER A 313 6.53 5.79 -23.81
N ASN A 314 7.08 5.12 -22.80
CA ASN A 314 8.48 5.24 -22.38
C ASN A 314 9.41 4.23 -23.07
N TYR A 315 8.85 3.28 -23.84
CA TYR A 315 9.67 2.31 -24.60
C TYR A 315 10.46 3.01 -25.70
N PRO A 316 11.60 2.48 -26.12
CA PRO A 316 12.32 2.99 -27.27
C PRO A 316 11.42 3.03 -28.52
N SER A 317 11.56 4.06 -29.35
CA SER A 317 10.70 4.26 -30.53
C SER A 317 10.79 3.14 -31.57
N ASN A 318 11.85 2.37 -31.55
CA ASN A 318 12.06 1.17 -32.39
C ASN A 318 11.55 -0.12 -31.74
N HIS A 319 11.00 -0.06 -30.54
CA HIS A 319 10.45 -1.25 -29.87
C HIS A 319 9.05 -1.56 -30.40
N ARG A 320 8.75 -2.84 -30.64
CA ARG A 320 7.48 -3.30 -31.23
C ARG A 320 6.23 -2.82 -30.47
N LEU A 321 6.30 -2.77 -29.15
CA LEU A 321 5.20 -2.37 -28.28
C LEU A 321 5.15 -0.84 -28.03
N HIS A 322 6.03 -0.03 -28.65
CA HIS A 322 6.00 1.41 -28.42
C HIS A 322 4.70 2.03 -28.92
N SER A 323 3.96 2.68 -28.03
CA SER A 323 2.74 3.43 -28.33
C SER A 323 2.67 4.70 -27.48
N LYS A 324 2.19 5.80 -28.06
CA LYS A 324 1.92 7.06 -27.36
C LYS A 324 0.44 7.34 -27.13
N GLU A 325 -0.45 6.44 -27.54
CA GLU A 325 -1.90 6.63 -27.49
C GLU A 325 -2.40 6.94 -26.07
N VAL A 326 -1.91 6.16 -25.10
CA VAL A 326 -2.30 6.31 -23.68
C VAL A 326 -1.21 7.00 -22.86
N ALA A 327 -0.31 7.74 -23.53
CA ALA A 327 0.82 8.39 -22.84
C ALA A 327 0.36 9.33 -21.71
N GLY A 328 0.71 8.98 -20.49
CA GLY A 328 0.41 9.77 -19.29
C GLY A 328 -1.02 9.65 -18.79
N HIS A 329 -1.86 8.80 -19.36
CA HIS A 329 -3.17 8.50 -18.83
C HIS A 329 -3.07 7.90 -17.43
N LEU A 330 -3.97 8.33 -16.53
CA LEU A 330 -3.98 7.87 -15.15
C LEU A 330 -4.57 6.46 -15.06
N GLY A 331 -3.97 5.60 -14.22
CA GLY A 331 -4.46 4.25 -13.98
C GLY A 331 -3.79 3.16 -14.83
N TYR A 332 -3.10 3.53 -15.90
CA TYR A 332 -2.36 2.57 -16.71
C TYR A 332 -1.08 2.09 -16.01
N LEU A 333 -0.74 0.84 -16.26
CA LEU A 333 0.51 0.23 -15.79
C LEU A 333 1.68 0.69 -16.66
N LYS A 334 2.81 1.00 -16.05
CA LYS A 334 4.08 1.23 -16.75
C LYS A 334 5.11 0.19 -16.35
N ASP A 335 5.80 -0.36 -17.35
CA ASP A 335 7.00 -1.13 -17.11
C ASP A 335 8.13 -0.22 -16.62
N GLU A 336 8.65 -0.49 -15.41
CA GLU A 336 9.78 0.29 -14.86
C GLU A 336 11.10 0.00 -15.55
N MET A 337 11.20 -1.07 -16.36
CA MET A 337 12.38 -1.37 -17.19
C MET A 337 12.31 -0.69 -18.55
N GLU A 338 11.15 -0.14 -18.91
CA GLU A 338 10.92 0.64 -20.15
C GLU A 338 11.36 -0.09 -21.44
N GLY A 339 11.29 -1.43 -21.48
CA GLY A 339 11.78 -2.23 -22.60
C GLY A 339 13.29 -2.19 -22.84
N ARG A 340 14.07 -1.55 -21.92
CA ARG A 340 15.53 -1.36 -22.06
C ARG A 340 16.36 -2.37 -21.30
N ALA A 341 15.77 -3.05 -20.33
CA ALA A 341 16.46 -4.02 -19.48
C ALA A 341 15.57 -5.23 -19.19
N LYS A 342 16.19 -6.39 -19.06
CA LYS A 342 15.52 -7.62 -18.58
C LYS A 342 15.87 -7.87 -17.13
N ILE A 343 14.88 -8.32 -16.37
CA ILE A 343 15.10 -8.70 -14.97
C ILE A 343 15.60 -10.15 -14.96
N LEU A 344 16.82 -10.36 -14.48
CA LEU A 344 17.47 -11.67 -14.36
C LEU A 344 17.19 -12.37 -13.02
N GLY A 345 16.73 -11.63 -12.04
CA GLY A 345 16.40 -12.20 -10.73
C GLY A 345 15.91 -11.15 -9.76
N ALA A 346 15.10 -11.60 -8.79
CA ALA A 346 14.54 -10.73 -7.77
C ALA A 346 14.63 -11.39 -6.38
N VAL A 347 14.94 -10.60 -5.37
CA VAL A 347 14.92 -11.01 -3.95
C VAL A 347 14.19 -9.97 -3.13
N ALA A 348 13.05 -10.35 -2.56
CA ALA A 348 12.29 -9.54 -1.64
C ALA A 348 12.33 -10.14 -0.22
N LEU A 349 12.82 -9.40 0.75
CA LEU A 349 12.87 -9.82 2.15
C LEU A 349 11.61 -9.43 2.91
N LYS A 350 11.08 -8.25 2.60
CA LYS A 350 9.86 -7.67 3.18
C LYS A 350 9.50 -6.40 2.43
N ALA A 351 8.35 -5.82 2.74
CA ALA A 351 7.89 -4.56 2.14
C ALA A 351 8.99 -3.48 2.17
N LYS A 352 9.27 -2.89 1.00
CA LYS A 352 10.30 -1.85 0.79
C LYS A 352 11.74 -2.29 1.12
N CYS A 353 12.02 -3.60 1.07
CA CYS A 353 13.36 -4.17 1.28
C CYS A 353 13.59 -5.31 0.28
N TYR A 354 14.11 -4.96 -0.91
CA TYR A 354 14.28 -5.88 -2.03
C TYR A 354 15.45 -5.47 -2.93
N SER A 355 15.91 -6.40 -3.74
CA SER A 355 16.86 -6.15 -4.83
C SER A 355 16.41 -6.87 -6.10
N ILE A 356 16.54 -6.19 -7.23
CA ILE A 356 16.26 -6.71 -8.56
C ILE A 356 17.56 -6.62 -9.35
N ARG A 357 17.98 -7.74 -9.96
CA ARG A 357 19.13 -7.82 -10.84
C ARG A 357 18.67 -7.68 -12.29
N THR A 358 19.35 -6.86 -13.05
CA THR A 358 19.07 -6.65 -14.48
C THR A 358 20.26 -7.10 -15.33
N ASP A 359 20.03 -7.30 -16.64
CA ASP A 359 21.05 -7.62 -17.64
C ASP A 359 21.97 -6.44 -17.97
N VAL A 360 21.51 -5.21 -17.76
CA VAL A 360 22.30 -3.96 -17.99
C VAL A 360 23.26 -3.62 -16.85
N GLY A 361 23.38 -4.48 -15.83
CA GLY A 361 24.42 -4.42 -14.79
C GLY A 361 24.11 -3.56 -13.58
N GLU A 362 23.07 -2.74 -13.56
CA GLU A 362 22.66 -1.96 -12.38
C GLU A 362 21.52 -2.64 -11.62
N ASP A 363 21.82 -3.12 -10.39
CA ASP A 363 20.80 -3.68 -9.51
C ASP A 363 19.88 -2.57 -8.96
N VAL A 364 18.56 -2.73 -9.10
CA VAL A 364 17.60 -1.89 -8.37
C VAL A 364 17.54 -2.36 -6.91
N LYS A 365 17.80 -1.43 -5.97
CA LYS A 365 17.89 -1.76 -4.54
C LYS A 365 17.05 -0.84 -3.68
N LYS A 366 16.27 -1.41 -2.77
CA LYS A 366 15.53 -0.70 -1.71
C LYS A 366 15.81 -1.32 -0.36
N CYS A 367 16.03 -0.48 0.64
CA CYS A 367 16.23 -0.91 2.02
C CYS A 367 15.62 0.12 2.97
N LYS A 368 14.37 -0.13 3.41
CA LYS A 368 13.61 0.80 4.27
C LYS A 368 14.38 1.13 5.55
N GLY A 369 14.52 2.42 5.81
CA GLY A 369 15.19 2.95 7.02
C GLY A 369 16.72 3.11 6.89
N ILE A 370 17.28 2.80 5.71
CA ILE A 370 18.71 3.00 5.38
C ILE A 370 18.80 4.07 4.30
N PRO A 371 19.70 5.07 4.45
CA PRO A 371 19.91 6.11 3.43
C PRO A 371 20.38 5.54 2.09
N LYS A 372 20.04 6.22 0.98
CA LYS A 372 20.40 5.78 -0.37
C LYS A 372 21.90 5.52 -0.53
N VAL A 373 22.76 6.37 0.07
CA VAL A 373 24.22 6.23 0.01
C VAL A 373 24.70 4.91 0.60
N ALA A 374 24.14 4.50 1.74
CA ALA A 374 24.46 3.21 2.36
C ALA A 374 23.81 2.03 1.64
N THR A 375 22.59 2.21 1.08
CA THR A 375 21.91 1.17 0.27
C THR A 375 22.67 0.87 -1.03
N LYS A 376 23.30 1.89 -1.67
CA LYS A 376 24.14 1.69 -2.87
C LYS A 376 25.30 0.71 -2.64
N LYS A 377 25.84 0.63 -1.43
CA LYS A 377 26.92 -0.30 -1.04
C LYS A 377 26.47 -1.77 -0.95
N LEU A 378 25.17 -2.02 -0.80
CA LEU A 378 24.62 -3.37 -0.79
C LEU A 378 24.59 -3.93 -2.21
N ARG A 379 24.80 -5.24 -2.34
CA ARG A 379 24.75 -5.99 -3.61
C ARG A 379 23.57 -6.95 -3.61
N TYR A 380 23.10 -7.35 -4.77
CA TYR A 380 22.05 -8.37 -4.93
C TYR A 380 22.34 -9.64 -4.08
N ASN A 381 23.60 -10.10 -4.11
CA ASN A 381 24.02 -11.27 -3.34
C ASN A 381 23.88 -11.09 -1.81
N ASP A 382 23.91 -9.86 -1.28
CA ASP A 382 23.70 -9.61 0.14
C ASP A 382 22.24 -9.86 0.53
N TYR A 383 21.28 -9.47 -0.33
CA TYR A 383 19.87 -9.80 -0.15
C TYR A 383 19.64 -11.30 -0.27
N LYS A 384 20.25 -11.96 -1.27
CA LYS A 384 20.19 -13.43 -1.44
C LYS A 384 20.76 -14.17 -0.22
N LYS A 385 21.92 -13.75 0.30
CA LYS A 385 22.50 -14.31 1.53
C LYS A 385 21.62 -14.04 2.75
N ALA A 386 21.02 -12.86 2.86
CA ALA A 386 20.10 -12.54 3.95
C ALA A 386 18.87 -13.46 3.94
N LEU A 387 18.33 -13.77 2.76
CA LEU A 387 17.21 -14.69 2.59
C LEU A 387 17.61 -16.15 2.87
N LEU A 388 18.57 -16.68 2.12
CA LEU A 388 18.85 -18.12 2.10
C LEU A 388 19.65 -18.58 3.32
N ARG A 389 20.56 -17.75 3.83
CA ARG A 389 21.41 -18.04 4.99
C ARG A 389 20.95 -17.37 6.27
N ALA A 390 19.78 -16.70 6.24
CA ALA A 390 19.23 -15.91 7.34
C ALA A 390 20.25 -14.94 7.98
N ARG A 391 21.23 -14.47 7.21
CA ARG A 391 22.28 -13.59 7.69
C ARG A 391 21.73 -12.18 7.92
N GLN A 392 21.88 -11.66 9.13
CA GLN A 392 21.60 -10.26 9.40
C GLN A 392 22.79 -9.40 8.98
N LEU A 393 22.50 -8.32 8.25
CA LEU A 393 23.49 -7.31 7.90
C LEU A 393 23.15 -5.99 8.59
N LYS A 394 24.19 -5.28 8.98
CA LYS A 394 24.10 -3.92 9.50
C LYS A 394 24.68 -2.95 8.49
N ALA A 395 24.12 -1.75 8.43
CA ALA A 395 24.66 -0.63 7.65
C ALA A 395 25.10 0.47 8.60
N ARG A 396 26.34 0.92 8.42
CA ARG A 396 26.91 2.04 9.15
C ARG A 396 26.90 3.27 8.26
N PHE A 397 26.37 4.37 8.79
CA PHE A 397 26.25 5.63 8.05
C PHE A 397 26.19 6.81 9.00
N HIS A 398 26.57 7.98 8.50
CA HIS A 398 26.44 9.23 9.21
C HIS A 398 25.11 9.90 8.90
N LYS A 399 24.53 10.54 9.90
CA LYS A 399 23.32 11.34 9.78
C LYS A 399 23.51 12.63 10.54
N ILE A 400 23.15 13.75 9.91
CA ILE A 400 23.05 15.03 10.60
C ILE A 400 21.85 14.97 11.55
N THR A 401 22.09 15.22 12.82
CA THR A 401 21.06 15.26 13.87
C THR A 401 21.14 16.59 14.58
N SER A 402 19.99 17.07 15.05
CA SER A 402 19.92 18.22 15.93
C SER A 402 19.36 17.78 17.28
N LYS A 403 20.10 18.05 18.34
CA LYS A 403 19.67 17.82 19.73
C LYS A 403 20.00 19.06 20.53
N ASN A 404 19.00 19.63 21.20
CA ASN A 404 19.11 20.88 21.95
C ASN A 404 19.71 22.03 21.10
N HIS A 405 19.25 22.13 19.82
CA HIS A 405 19.76 23.09 18.79
C HIS A 405 21.21 22.95 18.38
N ILE A 406 21.94 21.99 18.92
CA ILE A 406 23.29 21.66 18.47
C ILE A 406 23.18 20.69 17.30
N VAL A 407 23.61 21.13 16.12
CA VAL A 407 23.69 20.30 14.92
C VAL A 407 24.99 19.51 14.97
N SER A 408 24.89 18.20 14.87
CA SER A 408 26.04 17.30 14.91
C SER A 408 25.89 16.17 13.90
N THR A 409 27.02 15.66 13.45
CA THR A 409 27.06 14.44 12.65
C THR A 409 27.21 13.24 13.58
N THR A 410 26.20 12.39 13.60
CA THR A 410 26.18 11.19 14.43
C THR A 410 26.31 9.94 13.56
N MET A 411 27.15 9.02 13.96
CA MET A 411 27.28 7.72 13.31
C MET A 411 26.20 6.77 13.82
N PHE A 412 25.50 6.13 12.88
CA PHE A 412 24.48 5.13 13.16
C PHE A 412 24.91 3.76 12.66
N ASP A 413 24.71 2.74 13.50
CA ASP A 413 24.81 1.34 13.11
C ASP A 413 23.40 0.74 13.18
N ARG A 414 22.79 0.46 12.03
CA ARG A 414 21.43 -0.03 11.94
C ARG A 414 21.36 -1.36 11.18
N LYS A 415 20.47 -2.25 11.63
CA LYS A 415 20.10 -3.44 10.89
C LYS A 415 19.57 -3.01 9.51
N SER A 416 20.24 -3.43 8.43
CA SER A 416 19.86 -3.17 7.05
C SER A 416 19.05 -4.31 6.47
N LEU A 417 19.63 -5.49 6.34
CA LEU A 417 18.97 -6.67 5.81
C LEU A 417 18.67 -7.67 6.90
N SER A 418 17.49 -8.24 6.87
CA SER A 418 17.05 -9.26 7.82
C SER A 418 15.97 -10.12 7.18
N PHE A 419 16.09 -11.40 7.35
CA PHE A 419 15.10 -12.39 6.93
C PHE A 419 13.77 -12.27 7.69
N TYR A 420 13.77 -11.70 8.89
CA TYR A 420 12.57 -11.61 9.72
C TYR A 420 11.48 -10.77 9.07
N ASP A 421 10.34 -11.39 8.84
CA ASP A 421 9.06 -10.76 8.49
C ASP A 421 7.91 -11.47 9.21
N ASP A 422 6.93 -10.71 9.70
CA ASP A 422 5.81 -11.21 10.49
C ASP A 422 4.45 -10.91 9.84
N LYS A 423 4.43 -10.52 8.57
CA LYS A 423 3.18 -10.24 7.86
C LYS A 423 2.56 -11.46 7.19
N ARG A 424 3.32 -12.54 7.05
CA ARG A 424 2.84 -13.81 6.50
C ARG A 424 3.37 -14.95 7.34
N PHE A 425 2.75 -16.12 7.26
CA PHE A 425 3.23 -17.33 7.88
C PHE A 425 4.23 -18.02 6.96
N TYR A 426 5.49 -18.06 7.33
CA TYR A 426 6.56 -18.67 6.56
C TYR A 426 6.67 -20.16 6.86
N MET A 427 6.42 -21.00 5.86
CA MET A 427 6.61 -22.45 5.94
C MET A 427 8.08 -22.81 5.78
N CYS A 428 8.77 -22.11 4.88
CA CYS A 428 10.21 -22.16 4.69
C CYS A 428 10.75 -20.79 4.28
N LYS A 429 12.02 -20.69 3.89
CA LYS A 429 12.68 -19.40 3.56
C LYS A 429 12.07 -18.67 2.35
N ILE A 430 11.40 -19.41 1.48
CA ILE A 430 10.84 -18.84 0.23
C ILE A 430 9.32 -19.03 0.11
N HIS A 431 8.72 -19.99 0.81
CA HIS A 431 7.30 -20.24 0.76
C HIS A 431 6.59 -19.69 2.00
N SER A 432 5.57 -18.90 1.77
CA SER A 432 4.73 -18.32 2.84
C SER A 432 3.27 -18.33 2.44
N LEU A 433 2.39 -18.43 3.43
CA LEU A 433 0.95 -18.31 3.26
C LEU A 433 0.43 -17.12 4.07
N PRO A 434 -0.67 -16.48 3.65
CA PRO A 434 -1.34 -15.48 4.48
C PRO A 434 -1.94 -16.14 5.72
N TYR A 435 -2.02 -15.39 6.81
CA TYR A 435 -2.70 -15.88 8.01
C TYR A 435 -4.15 -16.21 7.72
N GLY A 436 -4.66 -17.29 8.31
CA GLY A 436 -6.03 -17.80 8.07
C GLY A 436 -6.16 -18.77 6.91
N HIS A 437 -5.12 -19.03 6.14
CA HIS A 437 -5.16 -20.02 5.06
C HIS A 437 -5.50 -21.41 5.63
N PHE A 438 -6.44 -22.16 4.99
CA PHE A 438 -6.89 -23.47 5.48
C PHE A 438 -5.75 -24.48 5.64
N ARG A 439 -4.74 -24.43 4.77
CA ARG A 439 -3.55 -25.32 4.87
C ARG A 439 -2.73 -25.11 6.15
N LEU A 440 -2.88 -23.97 6.84
CA LEU A 440 -2.19 -23.73 8.11
C LEU A 440 -2.78 -24.54 9.28
N LYS A 441 -4.03 -25.04 9.14
CA LYS A 441 -4.67 -25.89 10.15
C LYS A 441 -3.98 -27.27 10.27
N ASN A 442 -3.40 -27.78 9.19
CA ASN A 442 -2.84 -29.13 9.07
C ASN A 442 -1.37 -29.12 8.67
N LEU A 443 -0.59 -28.18 9.20
CA LEU A 443 0.81 -28.02 8.82
C LEU A 443 1.67 -29.23 9.19
N LYS A 444 1.87 -30.13 8.22
CA LYS A 444 3.08 -30.92 8.14
C LYS A 444 4.16 -30.06 7.47
N GLN A 445 5.41 -30.14 7.97
CA GLN A 445 6.54 -29.35 7.48
C GLN A 445 6.61 -29.36 5.94
N CYS A 446 6.95 -28.21 5.36
CA CYS A 446 7.14 -28.11 3.91
C CYS A 446 8.31 -28.98 3.45
N VAL A 447 8.01 -30.08 2.77
CA VAL A 447 9.00 -31.06 2.32
C VAL A 447 9.74 -30.60 1.04
N LYS A 448 9.34 -29.48 0.42
CA LYS A 448 9.83 -29.01 -0.90
C LYS A 448 10.86 -27.86 -0.84
N CYS A 449 11.45 -27.57 0.32
CA CYS A 449 12.47 -26.51 0.43
C CYS A 449 13.87 -27.06 0.60
#